data_db5590a2aecd7bf610d4ecfbc4a55c8a
#
_entry.id   db5590a2aecd7bf610d4ecfbc4a55c8a
#
_cell.length_a   1.000
_cell.length_b   1.000
_cell.length_c   1.000
_cell.angle_alpha   90.00
_cell.angle_beta   90.00
_cell.angle_gamma   90.00
#
_symmetry.space_group_name_H-M   'P 1'
#
loop_
_entity.id
_entity.type
_entity.pdbx_description
1 polymer ?
#
loop_
_entity_poly.entity_id
_entity_poly.type
_entity_poly.pdbx_seq_one_letter_code
_entity_poly.pdbx_strand_id
1 'polypeptide(L)'
;MVPYTHKLPALDIVQSKIYTLETLRKPLIVWRFFGKKIVFTNGCFDIIHRGHIDYLAKASDLGGSLVVGINSDASVKRQGKSASRPLQDEQTRAMILASLHFVGGVIIFDEDTPKDLIEFVDPDVLVKGADYDANEKDPASKKYIVGSESVKANGGEVKTIEFLEGFSTTAIEKKIKEG
;
A
#
# COMPACT_ATOMS: atom_id res chain seq x y z
N MET A 1 -16.72 -39.83 4.83
CA MET A 1 -15.72 -39.15 5.66
C MET A 1 -15.06 -38.11 4.77
N VAL A 2 -15.40 -36.84 4.92
CA VAL A 2 -14.77 -35.75 4.10
C VAL A 2 -13.36 -35.58 4.61
N PRO A 3 -12.31 -35.59 3.74
CA PRO A 3 -10.95 -35.41 4.20
C PRO A 3 -10.82 -34.03 4.83
N TYR A 4 -10.26 -34.01 6.02
CA TYR A 4 -9.91 -32.80 6.75
C TYR A 4 -8.95 -31.97 5.88
N THR A 5 -9.45 -30.92 5.25
CA THR A 5 -8.61 -30.00 4.49
C THR A 5 -7.72 -29.31 5.50
N HIS A 6 -6.42 -29.57 5.45
CA HIS A 6 -5.42 -28.88 6.28
C HIS A 6 -5.55 -27.38 6.03
N LYS A 7 -6.18 -26.67 6.96
CA LYS A 7 -6.21 -25.21 6.96
C LYS A 7 -4.77 -24.76 7.18
N LEU A 8 -4.26 -23.91 6.28
CA LEU A 8 -2.94 -23.32 6.46
C LEU A 8 -2.89 -22.60 7.83
N PRO A 9 -1.77 -22.65 8.55
CA PRO A 9 -1.57 -21.86 9.76
C PRO A 9 -1.80 -20.38 9.49
N ALA A 10 -2.36 -19.65 10.46
CA ALA A 10 -2.70 -18.25 10.28
C ALA A 10 -1.47 -17.39 9.93
N LEU A 11 -0.32 -17.70 10.52
CA LEU A 11 0.94 -17.01 10.22
C LEU A 11 1.35 -17.22 8.76
N ASP A 12 1.26 -18.44 8.25
CA ASP A 12 1.59 -18.76 6.86
C ASP A 12 0.67 -18.02 5.88
N ILE A 13 -0.62 -17.85 6.22
CA ILE A 13 -1.56 -17.05 5.42
C ILE A 13 -1.12 -15.59 5.36
N VAL A 14 -0.71 -15.01 6.49
CA VAL A 14 -0.22 -13.63 6.53
C VAL A 14 1.06 -13.49 5.71
N GLN A 15 2.04 -14.36 5.94
CA GLN A 15 3.33 -14.33 5.23
C GLN A 15 3.16 -14.54 3.73
N SER A 16 2.23 -15.39 3.30
CA SER A 16 1.95 -15.64 1.88
C SER A 16 1.43 -14.44 1.11
N LYS A 17 1.02 -13.36 1.80
CA LYS A 17 0.63 -12.09 1.18
C LYS A 17 1.79 -11.10 1.03
N ILE A 18 2.98 -11.40 1.56
CA ILE A 18 4.17 -10.55 1.40
C ILE A 18 4.95 -11.05 0.20
N TYR A 19 5.08 -10.21 -0.81
CA TYR A 19 5.61 -10.59 -2.11
C TYR A 19 6.92 -9.86 -2.44
N THR A 20 7.74 -10.50 -3.26
CA THR A 20 8.75 -9.84 -4.10
C THR A 20 8.14 -9.54 -5.48
N LEU A 21 8.84 -8.77 -6.33
CA LEU A 21 8.40 -8.55 -7.72
C LEU A 21 8.18 -9.88 -8.46
N GLU A 22 9.07 -10.85 -8.26
CA GLU A 22 8.96 -12.16 -8.91
C GLU A 22 7.72 -12.93 -8.44
N THR A 23 7.51 -13.01 -7.13
CA THR A 23 6.41 -13.80 -6.55
C THR A 23 5.04 -13.15 -6.73
N LEU A 24 4.96 -11.82 -6.89
CA LEU A 24 3.71 -11.09 -7.13
C LEU A 24 3.15 -11.30 -8.54
N ARG A 25 4.00 -11.65 -9.54
CA ARG A 25 3.54 -11.86 -10.93
C ARG A 25 2.39 -12.86 -11.02
N LYS A 26 2.52 -14.00 -10.37
CA LYS A 26 1.52 -15.07 -10.43
C LYS A 26 0.17 -14.63 -9.82
N PRO A 27 0.08 -14.08 -8.61
CA PRO A 27 -1.16 -13.52 -8.08
C PRO A 27 -1.79 -12.47 -8.98
N LEU A 28 -1.02 -11.52 -9.55
CA LEU A 28 -1.55 -10.51 -10.47
C LEU A 28 -2.24 -11.15 -11.68
N ILE A 29 -1.61 -12.15 -12.32
CA ILE A 29 -2.19 -12.89 -13.44
C ILE A 29 -3.49 -13.59 -13.02
N VAL A 30 -3.47 -14.29 -11.88
CA VAL A 30 -4.63 -15.03 -11.38
C VAL A 30 -5.78 -14.07 -11.05
N TRP A 31 -5.53 -12.95 -10.41
CA TRP A 31 -6.57 -11.98 -10.09
C TRP A 31 -7.22 -11.41 -11.35
N ARG A 32 -6.42 -11.02 -12.35
CA ARG A 32 -6.93 -10.54 -13.65
C ARG A 32 -7.72 -11.61 -14.38
N PHE A 33 -7.24 -12.86 -14.39
CA PHE A 33 -7.95 -13.98 -15.00
C PHE A 33 -9.36 -14.17 -14.41
N PHE A 34 -9.51 -13.94 -13.11
CA PHE A 34 -10.83 -13.97 -12.43
C PHE A 34 -11.59 -12.64 -12.48
N GLY A 35 -11.18 -11.70 -13.32
CA GLY A 35 -11.86 -10.42 -13.51
C GLY A 35 -11.78 -9.47 -12.30
N LYS A 36 -10.84 -9.69 -11.38
CA LYS A 36 -10.64 -8.80 -10.24
C LYS A 36 -9.90 -7.55 -10.66
N LYS A 37 -10.47 -6.38 -10.38
CA LYS A 37 -9.76 -5.11 -10.49
C LYS A 37 -8.65 -5.04 -9.43
N ILE A 38 -7.44 -4.69 -9.85
CA ILE A 38 -6.29 -4.49 -8.98
C ILE A 38 -6.26 -3.05 -8.53
N VAL A 39 -6.31 -2.84 -7.23
CA VAL A 39 -6.12 -1.52 -6.58
C VAL A 39 -4.71 -1.46 -6.04
N PHE A 40 -4.02 -0.36 -6.27
CA PHE A 40 -2.69 -0.12 -5.73
C PHE A 40 -2.65 1.17 -4.92
N THR A 41 -1.99 1.09 -3.77
CA THR A 41 -1.58 2.26 -3.00
C THR A 41 -0.18 2.05 -2.44
N ASN A 42 0.50 3.13 -2.04
CA ASN A 42 1.79 3.02 -1.36
C ASN A 42 1.98 4.06 -0.27
N GLY A 43 2.86 3.74 0.67
CA GLY A 43 3.24 4.62 1.78
C GLY A 43 4.23 3.98 2.73
N CYS A 44 4.64 4.73 3.76
CA CYS A 44 5.53 4.19 4.81
C CYS A 44 4.80 3.26 5.76
N PHE A 45 3.60 3.61 6.19
CA PHE A 45 2.77 2.86 7.15
C PHE A 45 3.54 2.48 8.43
N ASP A 46 4.28 3.45 8.98
CA ASP A 46 5.21 3.20 10.09
C ASP A 46 4.48 2.82 11.39
N ILE A 47 3.49 3.61 11.81
CA ILE A 47 2.60 3.27 12.92
C ILE A 47 1.18 3.18 12.36
N ILE A 48 0.64 1.97 12.34
CA ILE A 48 -0.74 1.76 11.89
C ILE A 48 -1.71 2.33 12.94
N HIS A 49 -2.66 3.13 12.47
CA HIS A 49 -3.71 3.74 13.27
C HIS A 49 -5.05 3.69 12.54
N ARG A 50 -6.13 4.06 13.22
CA ARG A 50 -7.50 4.00 12.68
C ARG A 50 -7.62 4.70 11.32
N GLY A 51 -6.93 5.84 11.11
CA GLY A 51 -6.95 6.54 9.83
C GLY A 51 -6.36 5.71 8.67
N HIS A 52 -5.30 4.93 8.91
CA HIS A 52 -4.77 4.00 7.92
C HIS A 52 -5.74 2.86 7.62
N ILE A 53 -6.40 2.31 8.65
CA ILE A 53 -7.38 1.22 8.45
C ILE A 53 -8.56 1.71 7.62
N ASP A 54 -9.11 2.89 7.94
CA ASP A 54 -10.21 3.52 7.19
C ASP A 54 -9.82 3.76 5.72
N TYR A 55 -8.64 4.35 5.50
CA TYR A 55 -8.11 4.62 4.17
C TYR A 55 -7.93 3.33 3.33
N LEU A 56 -7.26 2.32 3.90
CA LEU A 56 -6.98 1.07 3.20
C LEU A 56 -8.26 0.25 2.94
N ALA A 57 -9.23 0.28 3.85
CA ALA A 57 -10.53 -0.36 3.65
C ALA A 57 -11.27 0.29 2.48
N LYS A 58 -11.39 1.64 2.47
CA LYS A 58 -12.00 2.39 1.35
C LYS A 58 -11.27 2.15 0.03
N ALA A 59 -9.93 2.05 0.06
CA ALA A 59 -9.16 1.71 -1.13
C ALA A 59 -9.50 0.31 -1.63
N SER A 60 -9.61 -0.68 -0.74
CA SER A 60 -9.99 -2.05 -1.09
C SER A 60 -11.37 -2.14 -1.76
N ASP A 61 -12.33 -1.30 -1.34
CA ASP A 61 -13.69 -1.27 -1.90
C ASP A 61 -13.74 -0.78 -3.36
N LEU A 62 -12.65 -0.21 -3.88
CA LEU A 62 -12.57 0.25 -5.27
C LEU A 62 -12.27 -0.88 -6.27
N GLY A 63 -11.96 -2.09 -5.78
CA GLY A 63 -11.65 -3.22 -6.64
C GLY A 63 -11.73 -4.59 -5.96
N GLY A 64 -11.15 -5.60 -6.60
CA GLY A 64 -11.22 -6.98 -6.12
C GLY A 64 -9.96 -7.47 -5.38
N SER A 65 -8.84 -6.74 -5.48
CA SER A 65 -7.58 -7.07 -4.79
C SER A 65 -6.78 -5.79 -4.53
N LEU A 66 -6.51 -5.50 -3.26
CA LEU A 66 -5.68 -4.37 -2.85
C LEU A 66 -4.23 -4.81 -2.71
N VAL A 67 -3.33 -4.19 -3.45
CA VAL A 67 -1.87 -4.31 -3.31
C VAL A 67 -1.32 -3.05 -2.66
N VAL A 68 -0.53 -3.22 -1.61
CA VAL A 68 0.09 -2.12 -0.87
C VAL A 68 1.60 -2.16 -1.04
N GLY A 69 2.17 -1.13 -1.68
CA GLY A 69 3.60 -0.89 -1.72
C GLY A 69 4.07 -0.19 -0.46
N ILE A 70 5.10 -0.71 0.21
CA ILE A 70 5.72 -0.02 1.34
C ILE A 70 7.17 0.32 1.07
N ASN A 71 7.57 1.52 1.45
CA ASN A 71 8.96 1.93 1.35
C ASN A 71 9.84 1.06 2.26
N SER A 72 11.02 0.64 1.77
CA SER A 72 12.06 0.03 2.60
C SER A 72 12.49 0.99 3.71
N ASP A 73 13.16 0.48 4.72
CA ASP A 73 13.71 1.32 5.79
C ASP A 73 14.73 2.32 5.25
N ALA A 74 15.52 1.93 4.25
CA ALA A 74 16.46 2.81 3.57
C ALA A 74 15.73 3.90 2.78
N SER A 75 14.68 3.56 2.03
CA SER A 75 13.85 4.52 1.30
C SER A 75 13.19 5.54 2.24
N VAL A 76 12.64 5.10 3.38
CA VAL A 76 12.05 6.00 4.39
C VAL A 76 13.08 6.99 4.94
N LYS A 77 14.30 6.52 5.24
CA LYS A 77 15.39 7.38 5.73
C LYS A 77 15.79 8.45 4.71
N ARG A 78 15.84 8.09 3.42
CA ARG A 78 16.13 9.04 2.33
C ARG A 78 15.06 10.13 2.17
N GLN A 79 13.81 9.85 2.54
CA GLN A 79 12.73 10.85 2.50
C GLN A 79 12.88 11.97 3.55
N GLY A 80 13.79 11.86 4.51
CA GLY A 80 14.19 12.94 5.42
C GLY A 80 13.12 13.45 6.38
N LYS A 81 12.03 12.69 6.61
CA LYS A 81 10.91 13.14 7.45
C LYS A 81 11.26 13.28 8.93
N SER A 82 12.17 12.44 9.46
CA SER A 82 12.71 12.48 10.83
C SER A 82 13.88 11.52 10.94
N ALA A 83 14.90 11.86 11.73
CA ALA A 83 16.04 10.98 11.98
C ALA A 83 15.67 9.69 12.73
N SER A 84 14.53 9.66 13.43
CA SER A 84 14.04 8.50 14.17
C SER A 84 13.16 7.56 13.33
N ARG A 85 12.84 7.88 12.08
CA ARG A 85 11.97 7.06 11.23
C ARG A 85 12.78 6.16 10.27
N PRO A 86 12.25 4.96 9.98
CA PRO A 86 11.03 4.37 10.52
C PRO A 86 11.21 3.89 11.96
N LEU A 87 10.11 3.86 12.74
CA LEU A 87 10.08 3.30 14.10
C LEU A 87 9.96 1.79 14.08
N GLN A 88 9.28 1.24 13.08
CA GLN A 88 9.14 -0.18 12.84
C GLN A 88 9.88 -0.57 11.57
N ASP A 89 10.62 -1.68 11.61
CA ASP A 89 11.30 -2.22 10.45
C ASP A 89 10.32 -2.62 9.33
N GLU A 90 10.81 -2.68 8.12
CA GLU A 90 9.99 -2.95 6.93
C GLU A 90 9.26 -4.28 6.98
N GLN A 91 9.86 -5.32 7.61
CA GLN A 91 9.22 -6.64 7.73
C GLN A 91 8.05 -6.59 8.70
N THR A 92 8.22 -5.90 9.84
CA THR A 92 7.14 -5.66 10.79
C THR A 92 5.99 -4.89 10.16
N ARG A 93 6.28 -3.82 9.41
CA ARG A 93 5.27 -3.03 8.69
C ARG A 93 4.54 -3.86 7.64
N ALA A 94 5.26 -4.69 6.89
CA ALA A 94 4.67 -5.60 5.91
C ALA A 94 3.74 -6.63 6.57
N MET A 95 4.17 -7.24 7.67
CA MET A 95 3.37 -8.23 8.43
C MET A 95 2.08 -7.64 8.96
N ILE A 96 2.12 -6.43 9.52
CA ILE A 96 0.92 -5.75 10.04
C ILE A 96 -0.08 -5.51 8.91
N LEU A 97 0.37 -4.99 7.76
CA LEU A 97 -0.50 -4.75 6.61
C LEU A 97 -1.06 -6.05 6.01
N ALA A 98 -0.22 -7.07 5.87
CA ALA A 98 -0.63 -8.38 5.37
C ALA A 98 -1.66 -9.09 6.29
N SER A 99 -1.67 -8.75 7.59
CA SER A 99 -2.66 -9.29 8.54
C SER A 99 -4.06 -8.72 8.33
N LEU A 100 -4.20 -7.57 7.65
CA LEU A 100 -5.50 -7.00 7.34
C LEU A 100 -6.22 -7.88 6.31
N HIS A 101 -7.45 -8.29 6.61
CA HIS A 101 -8.18 -9.27 5.78
C HIS A 101 -8.44 -8.77 4.37
N PHE A 102 -8.65 -7.46 4.19
CA PHE A 102 -8.94 -6.81 2.91
C PHE A 102 -7.69 -6.46 2.09
N VAL A 103 -6.48 -6.66 2.63
CA VAL A 103 -5.23 -6.52 1.87
C VAL A 103 -4.92 -7.85 1.16
N GLY A 104 -4.82 -7.79 -0.17
CA GLY A 104 -4.51 -8.95 -1.02
C GLY A 104 -3.02 -9.21 -1.16
N GLY A 105 -2.19 -8.15 -1.12
CA GLY A 105 -0.74 -8.28 -1.20
C GLY A 105 0.01 -7.07 -0.67
N VAL A 106 1.21 -7.32 -0.15
CA VAL A 106 2.16 -6.29 0.30
C VAL A 106 3.48 -6.51 -0.39
N ILE A 107 4.12 -5.44 -0.85
CA ILE A 107 5.44 -5.49 -1.47
C ILE A 107 6.32 -4.36 -0.94
N ILE A 108 7.55 -4.70 -0.57
CA ILE A 108 8.55 -3.72 -0.14
C ILE A 108 9.31 -3.24 -1.37
N PHE A 109 9.49 -1.91 -1.52
CA PHE A 109 10.28 -1.31 -2.57
C PHE A 109 11.31 -0.32 -2.00
N ASP A 110 12.48 -0.22 -2.63
CA ASP A 110 13.59 0.62 -2.14
C ASP A 110 13.76 1.93 -2.90
N GLU A 111 13.15 2.06 -4.06
CA GLU A 111 13.26 3.22 -4.91
C GLU A 111 12.72 4.48 -4.21
N ASP A 112 13.21 5.66 -4.61
CA ASP A 112 12.77 6.95 -4.05
C ASP A 112 11.31 7.27 -4.42
N THR A 113 10.84 6.72 -5.53
CA THR A 113 9.45 6.83 -5.98
C THR A 113 8.87 5.45 -6.31
N PRO A 114 7.55 5.24 -6.19
CA PRO A 114 6.92 3.96 -6.51
C PRO A 114 6.69 3.75 -8.02
N LYS A 115 7.31 4.54 -8.91
CA LYS A 115 7.00 4.54 -10.35
C LYS A 115 7.14 3.15 -10.97
N ASP A 116 8.30 2.53 -10.84
CA ASP A 116 8.60 1.23 -11.46
C ASP A 116 7.71 0.12 -10.87
N LEU A 117 7.39 0.22 -9.58
CA LEU A 117 6.47 -0.70 -8.93
C LEU A 117 5.03 -0.54 -9.45
N ILE A 118 4.57 0.71 -9.65
CA ILE A 118 3.24 0.99 -10.23
C ILE A 118 3.16 0.45 -11.66
N GLU A 119 4.18 0.68 -12.48
CA GLU A 119 4.26 0.16 -13.85
C GLU A 119 4.30 -1.37 -13.88
N PHE A 120 4.99 -2.01 -12.94
CA PHE A 120 5.02 -3.46 -12.79
C PHE A 120 3.65 -4.03 -12.37
N VAL A 121 2.99 -3.41 -11.40
CA VAL A 121 1.67 -3.85 -10.91
C VAL A 121 0.60 -3.57 -11.96
N ASP A 122 0.73 -2.49 -12.73
CA ASP A 122 -0.24 -2.04 -13.75
C ASP A 122 -1.67 -2.04 -13.19
N PRO A 123 -1.97 -1.23 -12.15
CA PRO A 123 -3.24 -1.32 -11.44
C PRO A 123 -4.39 -0.72 -12.24
N ASP A 124 -5.59 -1.30 -12.08
CA ASP A 124 -6.83 -0.72 -12.58
C ASP A 124 -7.21 0.57 -11.83
N VAL A 125 -6.82 0.66 -10.55
CA VAL A 125 -7.05 1.85 -9.72
C VAL A 125 -5.81 2.17 -8.89
N LEU A 126 -5.23 3.35 -9.11
CA LEU A 126 -4.17 3.92 -8.27
C LEU A 126 -4.80 4.85 -7.24
N VAL A 127 -4.54 4.59 -5.95
CA VAL A 127 -5.14 5.35 -4.84
C VAL A 127 -4.09 6.11 -4.05
N LYS A 128 -4.40 7.36 -3.71
CA LYS A 128 -3.61 8.22 -2.82
C LYS A 128 -4.51 8.94 -1.81
N GLY A 129 -3.89 9.52 -0.77
CA GLY A 129 -4.60 10.39 0.16
C GLY A 129 -5.01 11.71 -0.49
N ALA A 130 -5.98 12.40 0.09
CA ALA A 130 -6.52 13.66 -0.44
C ALA A 130 -5.56 14.87 -0.32
N ASP A 131 -4.38 14.67 0.25
CA ASP A 131 -3.27 15.62 0.16
C ASP A 131 -2.64 15.67 -1.25
N TYR A 132 -2.96 14.70 -2.11
CA TYR A 132 -2.63 14.66 -3.53
C TYR A 132 -3.82 15.08 -4.40
N ASP A 133 -3.55 15.38 -5.68
CA ASP A 133 -4.58 15.71 -6.67
C ASP A 133 -4.50 14.75 -7.87
N ALA A 134 -5.57 13.99 -8.10
CA ALA A 134 -5.66 13.04 -9.21
C ALA A 134 -5.57 13.71 -10.60
N ASN A 135 -5.80 15.01 -10.69
CA ASN A 135 -5.77 15.80 -11.94
C ASN A 135 -4.49 16.61 -12.11
N GLU A 136 -3.60 16.64 -11.11
CA GLU A 136 -2.32 17.33 -11.21
C GLU A 136 -1.45 16.68 -12.29
N LYS A 137 -0.86 17.51 -13.16
CA LYS A 137 -0.02 17.07 -14.29
C LYS A 137 1.43 17.51 -14.16
N ASP A 138 1.71 18.49 -13.30
CA ASP A 138 3.07 18.97 -13.11
C ASP A 138 3.85 18.03 -12.17
N PRO A 139 4.87 17.30 -12.66
CA PRO A 139 5.66 16.39 -11.82
C PRO A 139 6.44 17.12 -10.71
N ALA A 140 6.64 18.42 -10.80
CA ALA A 140 7.31 19.23 -9.77
C ALA A 140 6.33 19.63 -8.63
N SER A 141 5.02 19.48 -8.85
CA SER A 141 4.00 19.78 -7.83
C SER A 141 4.05 18.77 -6.69
N LYS A 142 3.94 19.26 -5.46
CA LYS A 142 3.80 18.40 -4.27
C LYS A 142 2.52 17.58 -4.26
N LYS A 143 1.52 17.94 -5.08
CA LYS A 143 0.25 17.23 -5.22
C LYS A 143 0.27 16.20 -6.33
N TYR A 144 1.36 16.13 -7.12
CA TYR A 144 1.47 15.19 -8.22
C TYR A 144 1.52 13.75 -7.71
N ILE A 145 0.75 12.89 -8.38
CA ILE A 145 0.73 11.44 -8.10
C ILE A 145 1.66 10.74 -9.08
N VAL A 146 2.80 10.29 -8.60
CA VAL A 146 3.75 9.50 -9.39
C VAL A 146 3.04 8.25 -9.94
N GLY A 147 3.22 7.98 -11.24
CA GLY A 147 2.59 6.86 -11.94
C GLY A 147 1.17 7.15 -12.45
N SER A 148 0.58 8.33 -12.14
CA SER A 148 -0.79 8.66 -12.57
C SER A 148 -0.95 8.66 -14.10
N GLU A 149 0.06 9.11 -14.84
CA GLU A 149 0.02 9.18 -16.29
C GLU A 149 0.04 7.78 -16.92
N SER A 150 0.93 6.90 -16.46
CA SER A 150 1.01 5.53 -16.98
C SER A 150 -0.26 4.73 -16.68
N VAL A 151 -0.82 4.86 -15.46
CA VAL A 151 -2.09 4.20 -15.11
C VAL A 151 -3.24 4.68 -16.00
N LYS A 152 -3.37 6.00 -16.21
CA LYS A 152 -4.41 6.56 -17.09
C LYS A 152 -4.21 6.15 -18.56
N ALA A 153 -2.97 6.12 -19.04
CA ALA A 153 -2.64 5.69 -20.39
C ALA A 153 -3.01 4.22 -20.65
N ASN A 154 -2.90 3.37 -19.63
CA ASN A 154 -3.28 1.95 -19.68
C ASN A 154 -4.79 1.72 -19.43
N GLY A 155 -5.60 2.79 -19.30
CA GLY A 155 -7.05 2.68 -19.10
C GLY A 155 -7.47 2.56 -17.63
N GLY A 156 -6.54 2.69 -16.68
CA GLY A 156 -6.83 2.70 -15.25
C GLY A 156 -7.31 4.05 -14.74
N GLU A 157 -7.78 4.07 -13.51
CA GLU A 157 -8.28 5.25 -12.81
C GLU A 157 -7.31 5.69 -11.71
N VAL A 158 -7.25 6.99 -11.45
CA VAL A 158 -6.51 7.57 -10.30
C VAL A 158 -7.51 8.21 -9.37
N LYS A 159 -7.51 7.81 -8.09
CA LYS A 159 -8.45 8.28 -7.08
C LYS A 159 -7.75 8.77 -5.83
N THR A 160 -8.33 9.76 -5.18
CA THR A 160 -7.92 10.23 -3.87
C THR A 160 -8.98 9.90 -2.83
N ILE A 161 -8.54 9.58 -1.61
CA ILE A 161 -9.41 9.24 -0.48
C ILE A 161 -9.14 10.21 0.66
N GLU A 162 -10.20 10.83 1.17
CA GLU A 162 -10.14 11.70 2.34
C GLU A 162 -9.62 10.94 3.57
N PHE A 163 -8.72 11.57 4.30
CA PHE A 163 -8.24 11.02 5.57
C PHE A 163 -9.27 11.18 6.67
N LEU A 164 -9.33 10.18 7.54
CA LEU A 164 -10.12 10.28 8.75
C LEU A 164 -9.48 11.31 9.69
N GLU A 165 -10.22 12.39 9.99
CA GLU A 165 -9.73 13.46 10.86
C GLU A 165 -9.33 12.99 12.26
N GLY A 166 -8.33 13.65 12.86
CA GLY A 166 -7.86 13.36 14.21
C GLY A 166 -6.88 12.19 14.34
N PHE A 167 -6.53 11.52 13.22
CA PHE A 167 -5.62 10.36 13.23
C PHE A 167 -4.39 10.62 12.35
N SER A 168 -3.21 10.66 12.97
CA SER A 168 -1.93 10.71 12.26
C SER A 168 -0.81 10.10 13.10
N THR A 169 0.22 9.56 12.44
CA THR A 169 1.44 9.10 13.11
C THR A 169 2.07 10.21 13.95
N THR A 170 2.10 11.44 13.44
CA THR A 170 2.64 12.60 14.16
C THR A 170 1.88 12.90 15.47
N ALA A 171 0.54 12.75 15.45
CA ALA A 171 -0.26 12.94 16.67
C ALA A 171 0.04 11.86 17.72
N ILE A 172 0.29 10.62 17.28
CA ILE A 172 0.68 9.53 18.19
C ILE A 172 2.06 9.79 18.78
N GLU A 173 3.05 10.13 17.94
CA GLU A 173 4.40 10.48 18.40
C GLU A 173 4.40 11.63 19.41
N LYS A 174 3.59 12.66 19.15
CA LYS A 174 3.44 13.80 20.07
C LYS A 174 2.93 13.36 21.43
N LYS A 175 1.87 12.54 21.46
CA LYS A 175 1.33 12.01 22.74
C LYS A 175 2.35 11.17 23.51
N ILE A 176 3.18 10.38 22.83
CA ILE A 176 4.21 9.57 23.49
C ILE A 176 5.31 10.45 24.10
N LYS A 177 5.63 11.59 23.47
CA LYS A 177 6.67 12.51 23.96
C LYS A 177 6.20 13.43 25.08
N GLU A 178 4.91 13.72 25.14
CA GLU A 178 4.29 14.65 26.09
C GLU A 178 3.67 13.95 27.31
N GLY A 179 3.47 12.63 27.26
CA GLY A 179 2.88 11.81 28.32
C GLY A 179 3.88 11.07 29.13
#